data_7fb741cfb6820135879e0526913de673
#
_entry.id   7fb741cfb6820135879e0526913de673
#
_cell.length_a   1.000
_cell.length_b   1.000
_cell.length_c   1.000
_cell.angle_alpha   90.00
_cell.angle_beta   90.00
_cell.angle_gamma   90.00
#
_symmetry.space_group_name_H-M   'P 1'
#
loop_
_entity.id
_entity.type
_entity.pdbx_description
1 polymer ?
#
loop_
_entity_poly.entity_id
_entity_poly.type
_entity_poly.pdbx_seq_one_letter_code
_entity_poly.pdbx_strand_id
1 'polypeptide(L)'
;MINDKGILIRNIYYMLSYAFQELKRRNYEDIDKEDFERVQDLFAEILYKGMSMQLKQGLYREYIEKHDTLPLLKGKLDIRETIRNRVQRKSVLSCEFDELSENNIFNQIIKTTACILVREKTVSRIRKVQLKSLLPFFDGVDEVNPFTIRWNMLRYQRSNQTYKMLMNICFFVLDGMLMTDESGAYKMATFSDEHMNRLFEKFVLEYYKVHHKGVSANTEHIEWDIDLEKSSMIDFLPAMKTDITLR
;
A
#
# COMPACT_ATOMS: atom_id res chain seq x y z
N MET A 1 24.12 2.10 10.41
CA MET A 1 23.34 2.34 11.65
C MET A 1 22.41 1.17 11.90
N ILE A 2 22.12 0.89 13.14
CA ILE A 2 21.37 -0.29 13.59
C ILE A 2 20.01 0.22 14.08
N ASN A 3 18.92 -0.45 13.70
CA ASN A 3 17.62 -0.18 14.30
C ASN A 3 17.57 -0.74 15.74
N ASP A 4 16.49 -0.47 16.48
CA ASP A 4 16.33 -0.92 17.89
C ASP A 4 16.42 -2.45 18.08
N LYS A 5 16.39 -3.23 16.98
CA LYS A 5 16.50 -4.71 16.97
C LYS A 5 17.88 -5.22 16.48
N GLY A 6 18.88 -4.35 16.35
CA GLY A 6 20.21 -4.73 15.91
C GLY A 6 20.35 -5.00 14.40
N ILE A 7 19.33 -4.70 13.59
CA ILE A 7 19.36 -4.87 12.13
C ILE A 7 19.84 -3.57 11.49
N LEU A 8 20.83 -3.67 10.59
CA LEU A 8 21.26 -2.53 9.80
C LEU A 8 20.11 -2.06 8.87
N ILE A 9 19.82 -0.77 8.87
CA ILE A 9 18.78 -0.17 8.01
C ILE A 9 19.04 -0.47 6.54
N ARG A 10 20.31 -0.50 6.14
CA ARG A 10 20.74 -0.89 4.80
C ARG A 10 20.29 -2.32 4.44
N ASN A 11 20.27 -3.24 5.40
CA ASN A 11 19.76 -4.60 5.17
C ASN A 11 18.26 -4.61 4.92
N ILE A 12 17.50 -3.72 5.57
CA ILE A 12 16.05 -3.56 5.31
C ILE A 12 15.84 -3.08 3.88
N TYR A 13 16.59 -2.08 3.42
CA TYR A 13 16.53 -1.64 2.02
C TYR A 13 16.90 -2.78 1.05
N TYR A 14 17.96 -3.53 1.37
CA TYR A 14 18.39 -4.67 0.57
C TYR A 14 17.29 -5.73 0.46
N MET A 15 16.68 -6.11 1.58
CA MET A 15 15.53 -7.03 1.60
C MET A 15 14.35 -6.50 0.78
N LEU A 16 14.00 -5.22 0.93
CA LEU A 16 12.95 -4.57 0.14
C LEU A 16 13.27 -4.59 -1.36
N SER A 17 14.52 -4.37 -1.75
CA SER A 17 14.94 -4.33 -3.14
C SER A 17 14.81 -5.69 -3.85
N TYR A 18 14.97 -6.79 -3.12
CA TYR A 18 14.70 -8.15 -3.63
C TYR A 18 13.22 -8.49 -3.58
N ALA A 19 12.55 -8.22 -2.46
CA ALA A 19 11.13 -8.47 -2.30
C ALA A 19 10.29 -7.69 -3.33
N PHE A 20 10.77 -6.50 -3.73
CA PHE A 20 10.14 -5.62 -4.70
C PHE A 20 11.17 -5.20 -5.76
N GLN A 21 11.29 -5.98 -6.82
CA GLN A 21 12.31 -5.79 -7.88
C GLN A 21 12.27 -4.39 -8.53
N GLU A 22 11.13 -3.69 -8.44
CA GLU A 22 10.99 -2.31 -8.89
C GLU A 22 11.96 -1.34 -8.21
N LEU A 23 12.38 -1.61 -6.96
CA LEU A 23 13.37 -0.80 -6.25
C LEU A 23 14.78 -0.89 -6.85
N LYS A 24 15.05 -1.90 -7.68
CA LYS A 24 16.32 -2.02 -8.43
C LYS A 24 16.36 -1.16 -9.71
N ARG A 25 15.28 -0.47 -10.05
CA ARG A 25 15.25 0.42 -11.21
C ARG A 25 15.96 1.73 -10.92
N ARG A 26 16.46 2.40 -11.98
CA ARG A 26 17.33 3.59 -11.94
C ARG A 26 16.91 4.71 -10.97
N ASN A 27 15.63 4.85 -10.69
CA ASN A 27 15.12 5.94 -9.84
C ASN A 27 15.33 5.71 -8.32
N TYR A 28 15.74 4.51 -7.91
CA TYR A 28 15.93 4.13 -6.51
C TYR A 28 17.39 3.74 -6.19
N GLU A 29 18.27 3.64 -7.19
CA GLU A 29 19.68 3.21 -7.01
C GLU A 29 20.47 4.14 -6.07
N ASP A 30 20.10 5.43 -6.01
CA ASP A 30 20.78 6.38 -5.13
C ASP A 30 20.44 6.20 -3.65
N ILE A 31 19.34 5.50 -3.33
CA ILE A 31 18.95 5.21 -1.94
C ILE A 31 20.00 4.30 -1.27
N ASP A 32 20.61 3.37 -2.00
CA ASP A 32 21.62 2.47 -1.47
C ASP A 32 22.91 3.21 -1.01
N LYS A 33 23.13 4.40 -1.55
CA LYS A 33 24.31 5.23 -1.25
C LYS A 33 24.12 6.14 -0.04
N GLU A 34 22.89 6.27 0.45
CA GLU A 34 22.57 7.13 1.57
C GLU A 34 22.61 6.37 2.90
N ASP A 35 23.21 7.00 3.91
CA ASP A 35 23.20 6.49 5.28
C ASP A 35 21.96 7.02 6.01
N PHE A 36 20.96 6.15 6.19
CA PHE A 36 19.76 6.47 6.95
C PHE A 36 19.97 6.21 8.44
N GLU A 37 19.64 7.18 9.27
CA GLU A 37 19.69 7.02 10.73
C GLU A 37 18.51 6.19 11.24
N ARG A 38 17.37 6.26 10.56
CA ARG A 38 16.11 5.65 10.97
C ARG A 38 15.38 5.01 9.79
N VAL A 39 14.68 3.92 10.08
CA VAL A 39 13.88 3.21 9.08
C VAL A 39 12.78 4.10 8.49
N GLN A 40 12.23 5.02 9.30
CA GLN A 40 11.22 5.97 8.86
C GLN A 40 11.74 6.91 7.76
N ASP A 41 13.02 7.32 7.84
CA ASP A 41 13.66 8.14 6.79
C ASP A 41 13.83 7.36 5.49
N LEU A 42 14.19 6.07 5.58
CA LEU A 42 14.25 5.18 4.42
C LEU A 42 12.89 5.07 3.73
N PHE A 43 11.82 4.80 4.49
CA PHE A 43 10.48 4.71 3.90
C PHE A 43 10.00 6.05 3.33
N ALA A 44 10.32 7.17 3.99
CA ALA A 44 9.98 8.50 3.49
C ALA A 44 10.67 8.80 2.15
N GLU A 45 11.95 8.39 1.98
CA GLU A 45 12.66 8.55 0.71
C GLU A 45 12.10 7.67 -0.40
N ILE A 46 11.84 6.40 -0.11
CA ILE A 46 11.23 5.48 -1.09
C ILE A 46 9.88 6.02 -1.54
N LEU A 47 9.04 6.47 -0.59
CA LEU A 47 7.73 7.02 -0.88
C LEU A 47 7.83 8.31 -1.70
N TYR A 48 8.73 9.23 -1.35
CA TYR A 48 8.96 10.46 -2.09
C TYR A 48 9.34 10.20 -3.54
N LYS A 49 10.30 9.30 -3.80
CA LYS A 49 10.72 8.94 -5.15
C LYS A 49 9.58 8.28 -5.93
N GLY A 50 8.83 7.39 -5.29
CA GLY A 50 7.69 6.73 -5.91
C GLY A 50 6.56 7.69 -6.25
N MET A 51 6.19 8.59 -5.34
CA MET A 51 5.19 9.65 -5.58
C MET A 51 5.64 10.55 -6.73
N SER A 52 6.91 10.98 -6.74
CA SER A 52 7.47 11.82 -7.81
C SER A 52 7.37 11.14 -9.18
N MET A 53 7.59 9.82 -9.24
CA MET A 53 7.42 9.05 -10.47
C MET A 53 5.96 9.00 -10.92
N GLN A 54 5.04 8.74 -9.99
CA GLN A 54 3.61 8.68 -10.32
C GLN A 54 3.10 10.05 -10.81
N LEU A 55 3.53 11.14 -10.20
CA LEU A 55 3.17 12.48 -10.64
C LEU A 55 3.67 12.79 -12.06
N LYS A 56 4.89 12.35 -12.42
CA LYS A 56 5.42 12.49 -13.79
C LYS A 56 4.65 11.69 -14.84
N GLN A 57 4.07 10.55 -14.44
CA GLN A 57 3.27 9.69 -15.31
C GLN A 57 1.78 10.09 -15.32
N GLY A 58 1.36 10.93 -14.39
CA GLY A 58 -0.02 11.21 -14.04
C GLY A 58 -0.54 10.24 -12.96
N LEU A 59 -1.31 10.75 -12.03
CA LEU A 59 -1.94 9.93 -10.99
C LEU A 59 -2.92 8.93 -11.64
N TYR A 60 -2.96 7.72 -11.06
CA TYR A 60 -3.94 6.72 -11.46
C TYR A 60 -5.35 7.24 -11.25
N ARG A 61 -6.19 7.05 -12.25
CA ARG A 61 -7.60 7.43 -12.24
C ARG A 61 -8.47 6.20 -12.36
N GLU A 62 -9.57 6.24 -11.64
CA GLU A 62 -10.58 5.19 -11.64
C GLU A 62 -11.96 5.81 -11.87
N TYR A 63 -12.82 5.08 -12.57
CA TYR A 63 -14.21 5.50 -12.71
C TYR A 63 -14.94 5.27 -11.39
N ILE A 64 -15.48 6.37 -10.85
CA ILE A 64 -16.24 6.37 -9.60
C ILE A 64 -17.67 6.76 -9.96
N GLU A 65 -18.62 5.94 -9.55
CA GLU A 65 -20.04 6.26 -9.68
C GLU A 65 -20.38 7.45 -8.79
N LYS A 66 -20.93 8.48 -9.39
CA LYS A 66 -21.39 9.69 -8.71
C LYS A 66 -22.91 9.84 -8.85
N HIS A 67 -23.52 10.24 -7.73
CA HIS A 67 -24.90 10.70 -7.67
C HIS A 67 -24.87 12.19 -7.40
N ASP A 68 -25.37 12.98 -8.34
CA ASP A 68 -25.38 14.44 -8.19
C ASP A 68 -26.64 15.05 -8.78
N THR A 69 -26.95 16.26 -8.32
CA THR A 69 -28.11 17.02 -8.74
C THR A 69 -27.68 18.14 -9.68
N LEU A 70 -27.95 17.98 -10.97
CA LEU A 70 -27.42 18.82 -12.04
C LEU A 70 -28.57 19.54 -12.80
N PRO A 71 -28.28 20.70 -13.41
CA PRO A 71 -29.27 21.40 -14.25
C PRO A 71 -29.51 20.69 -15.59
N LEU A 72 -28.56 19.85 -16.03
CA LEU A 72 -28.64 19.10 -17.29
C LEU A 72 -28.44 17.60 -17.02
N LEU A 73 -29.02 16.78 -17.88
CA LEU A 73 -28.86 15.33 -17.80
C LEU A 73 -27.41 14.91 -18.07
N LYS A 74 -26.84 14.17 -17.13
CA LYS A 74 -25.51 13.52 -17.25
C LYS A 74 -25.64 12.06 -16.82
N GLY A 75 -25.33 11.13 -17.71
CA GLY A 75 -25.47 9.71 -17.44
C GLY A 75 -26.92 9.23 -17.32
N LYS A 76 -27.24 8.49 -16.28
CA LYS A 76 -28.55 7.90 -16.03
C LYS A 76 -29.38 8.80 -15.10
N LEU A 77 -30.65 9.01 -15.42
CA LEU A 77 -31.57 9.80 -14.59
C LEU A 77 -32.07 8.96 -13.41
N ASP A 78 -31.92 9.46 -12.19
CA ASP A 78 -32.68 9.01 -11.04
C ASP A 78 -34.06 9.67 -11.05
N ILE A 79 -35.06 8.92 -11.54
CA ILE A 79 -36.44 9.40 -11.70
C ILE A 79 -37.06 9.73 -10.33
N ARG A 80 -36.79 8.91 -9.30
CA ARG A 80 -37.38 9.09 -7.97
C ARG A 80 -36.95 10.39 -7.32
N GLU A 81 -35.65 10.64 -7.31
CA GLU A 81 -35.11 11.88 -6.74
C GLU A 81 -35.40 13.10 -7.60
N THR A 82 -35.40 12.95 -8.90
CA THR A 82 -35.81 14.03 -9.83
C THR A 82 -37.24 14.47 -9.59
N ILE A 83 -38.20 13.54 -9.42
CA ILE A 83 -39.60 13.86 -9.07
C ILE A 83 -39.63 14.59 -7.72
N ARG A 84 -38.89 14.12 -6.70
CA ARG A 84 -38.82 14.80 -5.40
C ARG A 84 -38.34 16.25 -5.54
N ASN A 85 -37.29 16.48 -6.33
CA ASN A 85 -36.79 17.82 -6.62
C ASN A 85 -37.84 18.71 -7.32
N ARG A 86 -38.61 18.16 -8.27
CA ARG A 86 -39.69 18.86 -8.95
C ARG A 86 -40.84 19.26 -8.00
N VAL A 87 -41.22 18.36 -7.09
CA VAL A 87 -42.23 18.65 -6.05
C VAL A 87 -41.72 19.79 -5.14
N GLN A 88 -40.44 19.85 -4.87
CA GLN A 88 -39.78 20.95 -4.13
C GLN A 88 -39.55 22.21 -4.97
N ARG A 89 -40.07 22.28 -6.19
CA ARG A 89 -39.91 23.39 -7.15
C ARG A 89 -38.44 23.67 -7.53
N LYS A 90 -37.55 22.66 -7.43
CA LYS A 90 -36.17 22.74 -7.91
C LYS A 90 -36.11 22.31 -9.38
N SER A 91 -35.55 23.15 -10.25
CA SER A 91 -35.40 22.86 -11.69
C SER A 91 -34.11 22.12 -11.97
N VAL A 92 -33.91 20.97 -11.27
CA VAL A 92 -32.66 20.17 -11.35
C VAL A 92 -33.01 18.70 -11.50
N LEU A 93 -32.10 17.92 -12.08
CA LEU A 93 -32.19 16.49 -12.33
C LEU A 93 -31.20 15.76 -11.42
N SER A 94 -31.64 14.69 -10.79
CA SER A 94 -30.73 13.80 -10.08
C SER A 94 -30.18 12.77 -11.06
N CYS A 95 -28.87 12.69 -11.18
CA CYS A 95 -28.16 11.89 -12.17
C CYS A 95 -27.18 10.94 -11.52
N GLU A 96 -27.12 9.71 -12.03
CA GLU A 96 -26.08 8.72 -11.76
C GLU A 96 -25.13 8.69 -12.96
N PHE A 97 -23.83 8.91 -12.74
CA PHE A 97 -22.85 8.90 -13.81
C PHE A 97 -21.45 8.51 -13.30
N ASP A 98 -20.70 7.90 -14.18
CA ASP A 98 -19.30 7.60 -13.89
C ASP A 98 -18.42 8.83 -14.15
N GLU A 99 -17.56 9.14 -13.23
CA GLU A 99 -16.55 10.18 -13.36
C GLU A 99 -15.16 9.63 -13.12
N LEU A 100 -14.23 9.99 -14.03
CA LEU A 100 -12.84 9.59 -13.91
C LEU A 100 -12.16 10.43 -12.82
N SER A 101 -11.82 9.80 -11.71
CA SER A 101 -11.35 10.48 -10.51
C SER A 101 -9.96 9.99 -10.08
N GLU A 102 -9.13 10.91 -9.62
CA GLU A 102 -7.89 10.63 -8.92
C GLU A 102 -8.13 10.29 -7.44
N ASN A 103 -9.30 10.60 -6.90
CA ASN A 103 -9.68 10.29 -5.53
C ASN A 103 -10.11 8.82 -5.37
N ASN A 104 -9.15 7.92 -5.58
CA ASN A 104 -9.32 6.48 -5.44
C ASN A 104 -8.47 5.94 -4.29
N ILE A 105 -8.75 4.71 -3.86
CA ILE A 105 -8.12 4.10 -2.70
C ILE A 105 -6.59 4.08 -2.78
N PHE A 106 -6.00 3.90 -3.96
CA PHE A 106 -4.54 3.85 -4.13
C PHE A 106 -3.91 5.21 -3.82
N ASN A 107 -4.44 6.29 -4.40
CA ASN A 107 -3.95 7.64 -4.16
C ASN A 107 -4.24 8.10 -2.73
N GLN A 108 -5.39 7.73 -2.16
CA GLN A 108 -5.75 8.00 -0.76
C GLN A 108 -4.75 7.37 0.20
N ILE A 109 -4.37 6.10 0.00
CA ILE A 109 -3.36 5.40 0.82
C ILE A 109 -2.01 6.11 0.72
N ILE A 110 -1.56 6.48 -0.48
CA ILE A 110 -0.29 7.19 -0.68
C ILE A 110 -0.30 8.53 0.05
N LYS A 111 -1.35 9.34 -0.15
CA LYS A 111 -1.50 10.65 0.51
C LYS A 111 -1.48 10.50 2.03
N THR A 112 -2.28 9.57 2.56
CA THR A 112 -2.37 9.32 4.01
C THR A 112 -1.02 8.93 4.59
N THR A 113 -0.31 8.01 3.93
CA THR A 113 1.03 7.58 4.37
C THR A 113 2.01 8.75 4.36
N ALA A 114 2.01 9.57 3.32
CA ALA A 114 2.86 10.76 3.23
C ALA A 114 2.54 11.76 4.34
N CYS A 115 1.26 12.03 4.61
CA CYS A 115 0.82 12.92 5.69
C CYS A 115 1.26 12.42 7.07
N ILE A 116 1.17 11.12 7.33
CA ILE A 116 1.62 10.51 8.59
C ILE A 116 3.13 10.66 8.75
N LEU A 117 3.93 10.33 7.72
CA LEU A 117 5.39 10.49 7.75
C LEU A 117 5.82 11.95 7.94
N VAL A 118 5.09 12.91 7.36
CA VAL A 118 5.33 14.33 7.55
C VAL A 118 5.07 14.78 9.00
N ARG A 119 4.04 14.22 9.64
CA ARG A 119 3.68 14.53 11.05
C ARG A 119 4.60 13.82 12.04
N GLU A 120 5.22 12.69 11.65
CA GLU A 120 6.05 11.86 12.52
C GLU A 120 7.32 12.59 12.98
N LYS A 121 7.58 12.62 14.30
CA LYS A 121 8.72 13.35 14.88
C LYS A 121 10.06 12.75 14.51
N THR A 122 10.11 11.45 14.32
CA THR A 122 11.33 10.67 14.03
C THR A 122 11.83 10.84 12.60
N VAL A 123 11.00 11.29 11.67
CA VAL A 123 11.38 11.59 10.28
C VAL A 123 12.18 12.90 10.22
N SER A 124 13.29 12.89 9.51
CA SER A 124 14.17 14.04 9.33
C SER A 124 13.47 15.21 8.63
N ARG A 125 13.93 16.45 8.95
CA ARG A 125 13.37 17.67 8.36
C ARG A 125 13.45 17.68 6.83
N ILE A 126 14.52 17.14 6.27
CA ILE A 126 14.75 17.10 4.82
C ILE A 126 13.65 16.25 4.16
N ARG A 127 13.40 15.04 4.67
CA ARG A 127 12.38 14.12 4.13
C ARG A 127 10.97 14.70 4.25
N LYS A 128 10.68 15.37 5.38
CA LYS A 128 9.41 16.09 5.55
C LYS A 128 9.19 17.19 4.51
N VAL A 129 10.22 17.98 4.21
CA VAL A 129 10.13 19.04 3.20
C VAL A 129 9.90 18.43 1.81
N GLN A 130 10.62 17.36 1.48
CA GLN A 130 10.45 16.65 0.22
C GLN A 130 9.02 16.11 0.06
N LEU A 131 8.50 15.39 1.03
CA LEU A 131 7.12 14.86 0.97
C LEU A 131 6.09 16.01 0.92
N LYS A 132 6.26 17.05 1.74
CA LYS A 132 5.37 18.23 1.73
C LYS A 132 5.31 18.91 0.36
N SER A 133 6.40 18.92 -0.40
CA SER A 133 6.41 19.54 -1.73
C SER A 133 5.55 18.80 -2.76
N LEU A 134 5.23 17.51 -2.52
CA LEU A 134 4.40 16.72 -3.40
C LEU A 134 2.91 16.70 -3.00
N LEU A 135 2.59 16.97 -1.75
CA LEU A 135 1.21 16.92 -1.22
C LEU A 135 0.22 17.84 -1.95
N PRO A 136 0.58 19.04 -2.40
CA PRO A 136 -0.34 19.88 -3.18
C PRO A 136 -0.87 19.23 -4.46
N PHE A 137 -0.10 18.34 -5.07
CA PHE A 137 -0.56 17.59 -6.26
C PHE A 137 -1.61 16.52 -5.95
N PHE A 138 -1.84 16.23 -4.68
CA PHE A 138 -2.88 15.32 -4.17
C PHE A 138 -4.04 16.09 -3.52
N ASP A 139 -4.23 17.37 -3.82
CA ASP A 139 -5.26 18.20 -3.17
C ASP A 139 -6.68 17.61 -3.38
N GLY A 140 -6.98 17.14 -4.58
CA GLY A 140 -8.24 16.47 -4.92
C GLY A 140 -8.40 15.04 -4.40
N VAL A 141 -7.47 14.53 -3.59
CA VAL A 141 -7.49 13.16 -3.03
C VAL A 141 -7.73 13.24 -1.52
N ASP A 142 -8.66 12.47 -0.99
CA ASP A 142 -8.96 12.43 0.45
C ASP A 142 -7.93 11.61 1.23
N GLU A 143 -7.79 11.88 2.53
CA GLU A 143 -7.09 10.99 3.45
C GLU A 143 -8.03 9.87 3.89
N VAL A 144 -7.53 8.63 3.97
CA VAL A 144 -8.28 7.45 4.46
C VAL A 144 -7.82 7.10 5.87
N ASN A 145 -8.73 6.58 6.70
CA ASN A 145 -8.33 6.05 8.00
C ASN A 145 -7.45 4.79 7.80
N PRO A 146 -6.18 4.80 8.25
CA PRO A 146 -5.24 3.69 8.04
C PRO A 146 -5.76 2.33 8.53
N PHE A 147 -6.48 2.32 9.64
CA PHE A 147 -6.99 1.08 10.26
C PHE A 147 -8.22 0.48 9.55
N THR A 148 -8.82 1.22 8.62
CA THR A 148 -9.95 0.72 7.82
C THR A 148 -9.53 0.20 6.45
N ILE A 149 -8.25 0.28 6.11
CA ILE A 149 -7.75 -0.14 4.81
C ILE A 149 -7.81 -1.67 4.69
N ARG A 150 -8.56 -2.14 3.69
CA ARG A 150 -8.67 -3.57 3.37
C ARG A 150 -7.64 -3.94 2.31
N TRP A 151 -6.42 -4.20 2.74
CA TRP A 151 -5.27 -4.47 1.87
C TRP A 151 -5.48 -5.65 0.91
N ASN A 152 -6.21 -6.67 1.34
CA ASN A 152 -6.55 -7.86 0.52
C ASN A 152 -7.56 -7.57 -0.59
N MET A 153 -8.24 -6.43 -0.55
CA MET A 153 -9.20 -6.03 -1.59
C MET A 153 -8.57 -5.18 -2.69
N LEU A 154 -7.31 -4.75 -2.55
CA LEU A 154 -6.62 -3.98 -3.57
C LEU A 154 -6.40 -4.85 -4.82
N ARG A 155 -7.00 -4.44 -5.94
CA ARG A 155 -6.89 -5.16 -7.20
C ARG A 155 -5.95 -4.43 -8.14
N TYR A 156 -4.94 -5.14 -8.62
CA TYR A 156 -3.96 -4.59 -9.54
C TYR A 156 -4.31 -4.98 -10.97
N GLN A 157 -4.48 -3.97 -11.81
CA GLN A 157 -4.69 -4.09 -13.24
C GLN A 157 -3.44 -3.58 -13.98
N ARG A 158 -3.40 -3.72 -15.30
CA ARG A 158 -2.27 -3.23 -16.11
C ARG A 158 -2.01 -1.74 -15.91
N SER A 159 -3.06 -0.95 -15.72
CA SER A 159 -3.00 0.51 -15.57
C SER A 159 -2.45 0.99 -14.22
N ASN A 160 -2.49 0.15 -13.17
CA ASN A 160 -2.02 0.50 -11.82
C ASN A 160 -0.94 -0.42 -11.26
N GLN A 161 -0.30 -1.23 -12.12
CA GLN A 161 0.79 -2.13 -11.70
C GLN A 161 1.95 -1.40 -11.02
N THR A 162 2.25 -0.18 -11.47
CA THR A 162 3.31 0.65 -10.91
C THR A 162 3.04 1.04 -9.44
N TYR A 163 1.78 1.01 -9.03
CA TYR A 163 1.37 1.28 -7.64
C TYR A 163 1.66 0.11 -6.69
N LYS A 164 1.83 -1.11 -7.21
CA LYS A 164 1.99 -2.31 -6.39
C LYS A 164 3.14 -2.19 -5.39
N MET A 165 4.27 -1.68 -5.82
CA MET A 165 5.42 -1.45 -4.96
C MET A 165 5.11 -0.38 -3.91
N LEU A 166 4.52 0.76 -4.31
CA LEU A 166 4.16 1.82 -3.37
C LEU A 166 3.14 1.36 -2.33
N MET A 167 2.14 0.57 -2.73
CA MET A 167 1.17 -0.02 -1.79
C MET A 167 1.85 -0.94 -0.77
N ASN A 168 2.83 -1.73 -1.19
CA ASN A 168 3.59 -2.55 -0.25
C ASN A 168 4.40 -1.69 0.74
N ILE A 169 5.01 -0.59 0.28
CA ILE A 169 5.71 0.36 1.17
C ILE A 169 4.71 1.03 2.13
N CYS A 170 3.56 1.50 1.63
CA CYS A 170 2.50 2.06 2.47
C CYS A 170 2.00 1.03 3.50
N PHE A 171 1.84 -0.24 3.10
CA PHE A 171 1.47 -1.32 4.00
C PHE A 171 2.49 -1.47 5.15
N PHE A 172 3.79 -1.53 4.85
CA PHE A 172 4.80 -1.63 5.88
C PHE A 172 4.81 -0.42 6.82
N VAL A 173 4.53 0.76 6.31
CA VAL A 173 4.46 1.98 7.15
C VAL A 173 3.18 1.99 8.00
N LEU A 174 2.03 1.74 7.40
CA LEU A 174 0.74 1.90 8.06
C LEU A 174 0.36 0.69 8.93
N ASP A 175 0.64 -0.51 8.47
CA ASP A 175 0.29 -1.75 9.18
C ASP A 175 1.44 -2.23 10.08
N GLY A 176 2.68 -2.08 9.61
CA GLY A 176 3.88 -2.56 10.31
C GLY A 176 4.41 -1.65 11.40
N MET A 177 4.15 -0.35 11.35
CA MET A 177 4.77 0.63 12.24
C MET A 177 3.79 1.59 12.91
N LEU A 178 2.57 1.76 12.37
CA LEU A 178 1.61 2.71 12.90
C LEU A 178 0.90 2.16 14.13
N MET A 179 0.89 2.96 15.19
CA MET A 179 0.13 2.70 16.41
C MET A 179 -0.66 3.96 16.77
N THR A 180 -1.69 3.79 17.58
CA THR A 180 -2.43 4.91 18.15
C THR A 180 -2.00 5.09 19.61
N ASP A 181 -1.69 6.31 20.01
CA ASP A 181 -1.42 6.63 21.42
C ASP A 181 -2.73 6.76 22.22
N GLU A 182 -2.60 6.95 23.54
CA GLU A 182 -3.74 7.10 24.46
C GLU A 182 -4.63 8.31 24.14
N SER A 183 -4.10 9.32 23.43
CA SER A 183 -4.83 10.52 22.97
C SER A 183 -5.51 10.33 21.63
N GLY A 184 -5.35 9.18 20.98
CA GLY A 184 -5.87 8.89 19.64
C GLY A 184 -5.01 9.44 18.51
N ALA A 185 -3.82 10.01 18.80
CA ALA A 185 -2.89 10.47 17.80
C ALA A 185 -2.04 9.31 17.23
N TYR A 186 -1.67 9.41 15.97
CA TYR A 186 -0.81 8.41 15.33
C TYR A 186 0.64 8.54 15.82
N LYS A 187 1.22 7.41 16.18
CA LYS A 187 2.62 7.28 16.59
C LYS A 187 3.25 6.12 15.85
N MET A 188 4.46 6.31 15.37
CA MET A 188 5.21 5.22 14.75
C MET A 188 6.07 4.50 15.78
N ALA A 189 5.90 3.19 15.83
CA ALA A 189 6.73 2.27 16.62
C ALA A 189 7.90 1.74 15.79
N THR A 190 8.69 0.89 16.40
CA THR A 190 9.64 0.04 15.69
C THR A 190 8.90 -0.96 14.80
N PHE A 191 9.56 -1.38 13.72
CA PHE A 191 9.02 -2.37 12.81
C PHE A 191 8.67 -3.66 13.57
N SER A 192 7.45 -4.16 13.42
CA SER A 192 7.00 -5.35 14.15
C SER A 192 7.76 -6.60 13.68
N ASP A 193 7.96 -7.57 14.58
CA ASP A 193 8.64 -8.82 14.25
C ASP A 193 7.92 -9.59 13.15
N GLU A 194 6.60 -9.61 13.17
CA GLU A 194 5.79 -10.29 12.17
C GLU A 194 6.01 -9.71 10.75
N HIS A 195 6.03 -8.38 10.62
CA HIS A 195 6.28 -7.73 9.34
C HIS A 195 7.72 -7.90 8.88
N MET A 196 8.69 -7.90 9.81
CA MET A 196 10.08 -8.18 9.49
C MET A 196 10.25 -9.62 9.00
N ASN A 197 9.63 -10.60 9.65
CA ASN A 197 9.67 -12.00 9.24
C ASN A 197 9.06 -12.17 7.84
N ARG A 198 7.88 -11.60 7.59
CA ARG A 198 7.25 -11.62 6.26
C ARG A 198 8.11 -10.99 5.17
N LEU A 199 8.79 -9.88 5.49
CA LEU A 199 9.73 -9.26 4.56
C LEU A 199 10.93 -10.16 4.28
N PHE A 200 11.47 -10.80 5.32
CA PHE A 200 12.60 -11.71 5.22
C PHE A 200 12.24 -12.97 4.41
N GLU A 201 11.12 -13.60 4.67
CA GLU A 201 10.61 -14.74 3.90
C GLU A 201 10.50 -14.40 2.41
N LYS A 202 9.88 -13.25 2.11
CA LYS A 202 9.74 -12.78 0.73
C LYS A 202 11.10 -12.47 0.09
N PHE A 203 12.01 -11.86 0.84
CA PHE A 203 13.37 -11.60 0.37
C PHE A 203 14.09 -12.90 0.01
N VAL A 204 14.09 -13.90 0.90
CA VAL A 204 14.76 -15.18 0.67
C VAL A 204 14.19 -15.89 -0.55
N LEU A 205 12.85 -15.94 -0.68
CA LEU A 205 12.18 -16.52 -1.83
C LEU A 205 12.63 -15.88 -3.15
N GLU A 206 12.61 -14.54 -3.23
CA GLU A 206 13.00 -13.82 -4.44
C GLU A 206 14.51 -13.86 -4.68
N TYR A 207 15.34 -13.91 -3.63
CA TYR A 207 16.77 -14.11 -3.74
C TYR A 207 17.11 -15.44 -4.44
N TYR A 208 16.48 -16.55 -4.02
CA TYR A 208 16.68 -17.85 -4.66
C TYR A 208 16.23 -17.85 -6.11
N LYS A 209 15.09 -17.27 -6.44
CA LYS A 209 14.60 -17.15 -7.83
C LYS A 209 15.58 -16.39 -8.74
N VAL A 210 16.25 -15.38 -8.20
CA VAL A 210 17.17 -14.54 -8.99
C VAL A 210 18.54 -15.19 -9.15
N HIS A 211 19.08 -15.75 -8.06
CA HIS A 211 20.49 -16.22 -8.04
C HIS A 211 20.64 -17.70 -8.29
N HIS A 212 19.63 -18.52 -8.11
CA HIS A 212 19.69 -19.98 -8.23
C HIS A 212 18.73 -20.48 -9.32
N LYS A 213 19.04 -20.15 -10.57
CA LYS A 213 18.20 -20.51 -11.75
C LYS A 213 17.98 -22.03 -11.94
N GLY A 214 18.80 -22.88 -11.32
CA GLY A 214 18.64 -24.32 -11.34
C GLY A 214 17.72 -24.89 -10.26
N VAL A 215 17.19 -24.01 -9.38
CA VAL A 215 16.35 -24.41 -8.25
C VAL A 215 15.00 -23.71 -8.39
N SER A 216 13.91 -24.48 -8.34
CA SER A 216 12.57 -23.94 -8.26
C SER A 216 12.28 -23.55 -6.81
N ALA A 217 12.10 -22.26 -6.56
CA ALA A 217 11.78 -21.73 -5.23
C ALA A 217 10.32 -21.27 -5.19
N ASN A 218 9.49 -21.92 -4.36
CA ASN A 218 8.07 -21.65 -4.23
C ASN A 218 7.64 -21.75 -2.75
N THR A 219 6.44 -21.27 -2.46
CA THR A 219 5.74 -21.56 -1.20
C THR A 219 4.70 -22.64 -1.50
N GLU A 220 4.69 -23.73 -0.75
CA GLU A 220 3.80 -24.85 -1.01
C GLU A 220 2.91 -25.12 0.20
N HIS A 221 1.68 -25.55 -0.06
CA HIS A 221 0.83 -26.15 0.95
C HIS A 221 1.24 -27.61 1.15
N ILE A 222 1.41 -28.00 2.40
CA ILE A 222 1.68 -29.41 2.77
C ILE A 222 0.34 -30.01 3.10
N GLU A 223 0.00 -31.08 2.41
CA GLU A 223 -1.17 -31.89 2.76
C GLU A 223 -0.83 -32.77 3.95
N TRP A 224 -1.77 -32.92 4.86
CA TRP A 224 -1.63 -33.84 5.98
C TRP A 224 -1.68 -35.28 5.44
N ASP A 225 -0.66 -36.07 5.74
CA ASP A 225 -0.68 -37.52 5.47
C ASP A 225 -1.50 -38.22 6.56
N ILE A 226 -2.81 -38.29 6.35
CA ILE A 226 -3.79 -38.79 7.33
C ILE A 226 -4.46 -40.03 6.74
N ASP A 227 -4.58 -41.05 7.55
CA ASP A 227 -5.40 -42.24 7.25
C ASP A 227 -6.89 -41.85 7.31
N LEU A 228 -7.50 -41.63 6.14
CA LEU A 228 -8.88 -41.17 5.97
C LEU A 228 -9.93 -42.10 6.59
N GLU A 229 -9.59 -43.38 6.82
CA GLU A 229 -10.51 -44.30 7.46
C GLU A 229 -10.70 -44.09 8.96
N LYS A 230 -9.84 -43.31 9.60
CA LYS A 230 -9.84 -43.08 11.05
C LYS A 230 -10.17 -41.64 11.49
N SER A 231 -10.34 -40.71 10.58
CA SER A 231 -10.40 -39.31 11.00
C SER A 231 -11.70 -38.59 10.63
N SER A 232 -12.59 -38.46 11.61
CA SER A 232 -13.68 -37.48 11.60
C SER A 232 -13.23 -36.04 11.97
N MET A 233 -11.92 -35.80 12.04
CA MET A 233 -11.32 -34.55 12.57
C MET A 233 -10.54 -33.74 11.54
N ILE A 234 -10.67 -34.01 10.24
CA ILE A 234 -9.89 -33.31 9.19
C ILE A 234 -10.19 -31.82 9.15
N ASP A 235 -11.43 -31.43 9.45
CA ASP A 235 -11.86 -30.02 9.44
C ASP A 235 -11.23 -29.17 10.54
N PHE A 236 -10.60 -29.78 11.54
CA PHE A 236 -9.96 -29.07 12.67
C PHE A 236 -8.45 -28.90 12.49
N LEU A 237 -7.86 -29.47 11.43
CA LEU A 237 -6.42 -29.35 11.22
C LEU A 237 -6.08 -28.04 10.54
N PRO A 238 -5.08 -27.30 11.07
CA PRO A 238 -4.64 -26.07 10.42
C PRO A 238 -4.01 -26.37 9.07
N ALA A 239 -4.22 -25.49 8.09
CA ALA A 239 -3.52 -25.57 6.82
C ALA A 239 -2.01 -25.39 7.07
N MET A 240 -1.20 -26.36 6.68
CA MET A 240 0.26 -26.25 6.74
C MET A 240 0.77 -25.62 5.44
N LYS A 241 1.65 -24.65 5.58
CA LYS A 241 2.32 -24.00 4.47
C LYS A 241 3.79 -23.85 4.78
N THR A 242 4.65 -24.17 3.79
CA THR A 242 6.07 -23.90 3.90
C THR A 242 6.33 -22.40 3.64
N ASP A 243 7.28 -21.82 4.35
CA ASP A 243 7.77 -20.49 4.04
C ASP A 243 8.44 -20.48 2.66
N ILE A 244 9.33 -21.47 2.43
CA ILE A 244 10.04 -21.66 1.16
C ILE A 244 10.29 -23.14 0.94
N THR A 245 9.95 -23.63 -0.25
CA THR A 245 10.33 -24.95 -0.74
C THR A 245 11.29 -24.79 -1.91
N LEU A 246 12.43 -25.46 -1.84
CA LEU A 246 13.43 -25.52 -2.92
C LEU A 246 13.40 -26.89 -3.57
N ARG A 247 13.29 -26.94 -4.91
CA ARG A 247 13.33 -28.17 -5.72
C ARG A 247 14.29 -28.05 -6.89
#